data_f00cba7e40de86791d82421cfc0f1125
#
_entry.id   f00cba7e40de86791d82421cfc0f1125
#
_cell.length_a   1.000
_cell.length_b   1.000
_cell.length_c   1.000
_cell.angle_alpha   90.00
_cell.angle_beta   90.00
_cell.angle_gamma   90.00
#
_symmetry.space_group_name_H-M   'P 1'
#
loop_
_entity.id
_entity.type
_entity.pdbx_description
1 polymer ?
#
loop_
_entity_poly.entity_id
_entity_poly.type
_entity_poly.pdbx_seq_one_letter_code
_entity_poly.pdbx_strand_id
1 'polypeptide(L)'
;MYSNLFSPDSIAELTVAMQTQFPKAIWETFYVTLLSTALAVVIGLPLGVLLVAGEKGGVLPLPKALMSILNVIINLLRSIPFLILMIMVFPLSRLIIGTTVGTTATIVPLVVAAFPFVARLVESSLREVDPNIIEAAQSMGATPMQIICKVMIPESVPSLLQNFTIALTTILGYSAMSGIIGGGGLGKIAIDYGYYRYKYLVMFAAVMLLIILVQIFQSLGTHLATKSDKRLKK
;
A
#
# COMPACT_ATOMS: atom_id res chain seq x y z
N MET A 1 -18.28 21.30 24.01
CA MET A 1 -17.70 20.03 23.60
C MET A 1 -16.16 20.05 23.61
N TYR A 2 -15.52 21.15 23.24
CA TYR A 2 -14.05 21.30 23.23
C TYR A 2 -13.48 22.11 24.42
N SER A 3 -14.32 22.58 25.36
CA SER A 3 -13.91 23.46 26.46
C SER A 3 -12.91 22.85 27.45
N ASN A 4 -12.76 21.53 27.47
CA ASN A 4 -11.87 20.81 28.39
C ASN A 4 -10.75 20.05 27.67
N LEU A 5 -10.42 20.44 26.44
CA LEU A 5 -9.40 19.73 25.63
C LEU A 5 -8.04 19.66 26.35
N PHE A 6 -7.65 20.75 27.01
CA PHE A 6 -6.39 20.89 27.76
C PHE A 6 -6.60 20.85 29.29
N SER A 7 -7.64 20.16 29.77
CA SER A 7 -7.78 19.99 31.22
C SER A 7 -6.61 19.17 31.78
N PRO A 8 -6.27 19.33 33.07
CA PRO A 8 -5.22 18.53 33.73
C PRO A 8 -5.46 17.03 33.57
N ASP A 9 -6.70 16.59 33.63
CA ASP A 9 -7.10 15.17 33.44
C ASP A 9 -6.83 14.68 32.01
N SER A 10 -7.12 15.51 31.00
CA SER A 10 -6.87 15.16 29.59
C SER A 10 -5.37 15.06 29.30
N ILE A 11 -4.56 15.93 29.91
CA ILE A 11 -3.10 15.91 29.78
C ILE A 11 -2.51 14.69 30.49
N ALA A 12 -2.99 14.36 31.71
CA ALA A 12 -2.56 13.18 32.44
C ALA A 12 -2.87 11.90 31.64
N GLU A 13 -4.07 11.80 31.06
CA GLU A 13 -4.49 10.66 30.25
C GLU A 13 -3.66 10.52 28.97
N LEU A 14 -3.35 11.64 28.28
CA LEU A 14 -2.42 11.63 27.16
C LEU A 14 -1.03 11.12 27.57
N THR A 15 -0.51 11.58 28.71
CA THR A 15 0.82 11.18 29.20
C THR A 15 0.85 9.68 29.46
N VAL A 16 -0.16 9.14 30.12
CA VAL A 16 -0.29 7.69 30.35
C VAL A 16 -0.39 6.91 29.04
N ALA A 17 -1.23 7.35 28.12
CA ALA A 17 -1.39 6.71 26.81
C ALA A 17 -0.06 6.72 26.03
N MET A 18 0.64 7.87 26.00
CA MET A 18 1.94 8.03 25.32
C MET A 18 3.00 7.06 25.84
N GLN A 19 3.02 6.77 27.13
CA GLN A 19 4.00 5.86 27.72
C GLN A 19 3.62 4.38 27.56
N THR A 20 2.32 4.05 27.59
CA THR A 20 1.86 2.65 27.68
C THR A 20 1.39 2.07 26.35
N GLN A 21 0.72 2.85 25.49
CA GLN A 21 0.03 2.34 24.31
C GLN A 21 0.68 2.78 22.99
N PHE A 22 1.14 4.03 22.93
CA PHE A 22 1.69 4.58 21.69
C PHE A 22 2.93 3.85 21.16
N PRO A 23 3.93 3.44 21.99
CA PRO A 23 5.10 2.75 21.47
C PRO A 23 4.74 1.45 20.73
N LYS A 24 3.84 0.67 21.32
CA LYS A 24 3.32 -0.55 20.70
C LYS A 24 2.53 -0.24 19.43
N ALA A 25 1.65 0.76 19.46
CA ALA A 25 0.81 1.12 18.33
C ALA A 25 1.62 1.69 17.14
N ILE A 26 2.69 2.45 17.40
CA ILE A 26 3.62 2.91 16.37
C ILE A 26 4.28 1.71 15.69
N TRP A 27 4.79 0.77 16.47
CA TRP A 27 5.41 -0.45 15.96
C TRP A 27 4.42 -1.28 15.14
N GLU A 28 3.19 -1.46 15.65
CA GLU A 28 2.14 -2.19 14.95
C GLU A 28 1.79 -1.54 13.61
N THR A 29 1.61 -0.22 13.58
CA THR A 29 1.35 0.52 12.33
C THR A 29 2.49 0.36 11.35
N PHE A 30 3.73 0.50 11.82
CA PHE A 30 4.92 0.41 11.00
C PHE A 30 5.07 -0.97 10.34
N TYR A 31 5.07 -2.04 11.15
CA TYR A 31 5.31 -3.37 10.60
C TYR A 31 4.15 -3.86 9.71
N VAL A 32 2.89 -3.58 10.08
CA VAL A 32 1.74 -3.96 9.25
C VAL A 32 1.78 -3.27 7.91
N THR A 33 2.05 -1.97 7.90
CA THR A 33 2.13 -1.19 6.66
C THR A 33 3.25 -1.71 5.76
N LEU A 34 4.45 -1.88 6.28
CA LEU A 34 5.60 -2.37 5.49
C LEU A 34 5.38 -3.79 4.97
N LEU A 35 4.95 -4.71 5.83
CA LEU A 35 4.75 -6.10 5.45
C LEU A 35 3.62 -6.24 4.44
N SER A 36 2.48 -5.56 4.65
CA SER A 36 1.37 -5.58 3.70
C SER A 36 1.76 -4.98 2.36
N THR A 37 2.54 -3.89 2.36
CA THR A 37 3.04 -3.28 1.12
C THR A 37 4.00 -4.22 0.39
N ALA A 38 4.96 -4.81 1.09
CA ALA A 38 5.90 -5.76 0.49
C ALA A 38 5.18 -6.94 -0.17
N LEU A 39 4.22 -7.55 0.54
CA LEU A 39 3.42 -8.66 0.01
C LEU A 39 2.53 -8.21 -1.17
N ALA A 40 1.94 -7.03 -1.09
CA ALA A 40 1.14 -6.47 -2.19
C ALA A 40 2.00 -6.20 -3.43
N VAL A 41 3.25 -5.75 -3.26
CA VAL A 41 4.21 -5.55 -4.36
C VAL A 41 4.65 -6.89 -4.95
N VAL A 42 4.95 -7.89 -4.13
CA VAL A 42 5.33 -9.24 -4.60
C VAL A 42 4.25 -9.86 -5.50
N ILE A 43 2.97 -9.63 -5.19
CA ILE A 43 1.84 -10.12 -6.00
C ILE A 43 1.52 -9.15 -7.14
N GLY A 44 1.47 -7.85 -6.85
CA GLY A 44 1.01 -6.82 -7.78
C GLY A 44 2.01 -6.53 -8.92
N LEU A 45 3.32 -6.63 -8.66
CA LEU A 45 4.34 -6.38 -9.68
C LEU A 45 4.26 -7.38 -10.84
N PRO A 46 4.26 -8.70 -10.62
CA PRO A 46 4.07 -9.66 -11.71
C PRO A 46 2.75 -9.46 -12.47
N LEU A 47 1.66 -9.17 -11.74
CA LEU A 47 0.35 -8.91 -12.36
C LEU A 47 0.37 -7.65 -13.23
N GLY A 48 0.99 -6.56 -12.75
CA GLY A 48 1.14 -5.33 -13.53
C GLY A 48 2.01 -5.51 -14.77
N VAL A 49 3.08 -6.29 -14.66
CA VAL A 49 3.91 -6.69 -15.82
C VAL A 49 3.07 -7.47 -16.83
N LEU A 50 2.28 -8.44 -16.38
CA LEU A 50 1.39 -9.21 -17.25
C LEU A 50 0.34 -8.34 -17.95
N LEU A 51 -0.18 -7.31 -17.27
CA LEU A 51 -1.15 -6.38 -17.87
C LEU A 51 -0.58 -5.63 -19.08
N VAL A 52 0.71 -5.28 -19.06
CA VAL A 52 1.38 -4.57 -20.17
C VAL A 52 1.95 -5.56 -21.19
N ALA A 53 2.74 -6.51 -20.74
CA ALA A 53 3.42 -7.44 -21.62
C ALA A 53 2.46 -8.39 -22.35
N GLY A 54 1.32 -8.74 -21.70
CA GLY A 54 0.33 -9.68 -22.21
C GLY A 54 -0.69 -9.08 -23.19
N GLU A 55 -0.71 -7.77 -23.39
CA GLU A 55 -1.62 -7.11 -24.32
C GLU A 55 -1.38 -7.51 -25.78
N LYS A 56 -2.37 -7.24 -26.64
CA LYS A 56 -2.24 -7.42 -28.08
C LYS A 56 -1.19 -6.44 -28.61
N GLY A 57 -0.07 -6.97 -29.09
CA GLY A 57 1.09 -6.17 -29.50
C GLY A 57 2.13 -5.93 -28.41
N GLY A 58 1.90 -6.46 -27.21
CA GLY A 58 2.92 -6.48 -26.15
C GLY A 58 4.04 -7.49 -26.43
N VAL A 59 5.06 -7.49 -25.58
CA VAL A 59 6.26 -8.35 -25.76
C VAL A 59 6.00 -9.84 -25.51
N LEU A 60 4.91 -10.19 -24.80
CA LEU A 60 4.50 -11.56 -24.50
C LEU A 60 2.97 -11.69 -24.65
N PRO A 61 2.41 -11.59 -25.87
CA PRO A 61 0.97 -11.54 -26.06
C PRO A 61 0.25 -12.78 -25.52
N LEU A 62 -0.70 -12.57 -24.63
CA LEU A 62 -1.53 -13.60 -24.01
C LEU A 62 -2.91 -13.69 -24.67
N PRO A 63 -3.63 -14.83 -24.52
CA PRO A 63 -4.98 -14.97 -25.02
C PRO A 63 -5.90 -13.87 -24.48
N LYS A 64 -6.73 -13.28 -25.36
CA LYS A 64 -7.66 -12.19 -25.01
C LYS A 64 -8.56 -12.53 -23.83
N ALA A 65 -9.02 -13.78 -23.74
CA ALA A 65 -9.88 -14.24 -22.66
C ALA A 65 -9.16 -14.12 -21.30
N LEU A 66 -7.88 -14.56 -21.21
CA LEU A 66 -7.09 -14.47 -19.99
C LEU A 66 -6.87 -13.02 -19.57
N MET A 67 -6.51 -12.15 -20.53
CA MET A 67 -6.33 -10.71 -20.26
C MET A 67 -7.63 -10.04 -19.81
N SER A 68 -8.76 -10.41 -20.42
CA SER A 68 -10.08 -9.91 -20.02
C SER A 68 -10.43 -10.34 -18.58
N ILE A 69 -10.24 -11.61 -18.24
CA ILE A 69 -10.49 -12.13 -16.89
C ILE A 69 -9.60 -11.41 -15.85
N LEU A 70 -8.31 -11.27 -16.13
CA LEU A 70 -7.37 -10.59 -15.24
C LEU A 70 -7.79 -9.13 -15.01
N ASN A 71 -8.12 -8.41 -16.06
CA ASN A 71 -8.61 -7.03 -15.98
C ASN A 71 -9.91 -6.92 -15.18
N VAL A 72 -10.88 -7.84 -15.38
CA VAL A 72 -12.14 -7.86 -14.64
C VAL A 72 -11.90 -8.10 -13.17
N ILE A 73 -11.09 -9.09 -12.79
CA ILE A 73 -10.78 -9.40 -11.39
C ILE A 73 -10.14 -8.20 -10.69
N ILE A 74 -9.10 -7.61 -11.31
CA ILE A 74 -8.41 -6.45 -10.76
C ILE A 74 -9.39 -5.27 -10.58
N ASN A 75 -10.23 -5.00 -11.57
CA ASN A 75 -11.19 -3.90 -11.50
C ASN A 75 -12.27 -4.14 -10.44
N LEU A 76 -12.80 -5.36 -10.33
CA LEU A 76 -13.80 -5.72 -9.32
C LEU A 76 -13.25 -5.52 -7.91
N LEU A 77 -12.07 -6.06 -7.60
CA LEU A 77 -11.45 -5.92 -6.27
C LEU A 77 -11.20 -4.45 -5.91
N ARG A 78 -10.83 -3.61 -6.87
CA ARG A 78 -10.63 -2.16 -6.66
C ARG A 78 -11.93 -1.37 -6.52
N SER A 79 -13.04 -1.91 -7.00
CA SER A 79 -14.35 -1.26 -6.91
C SER A 79 -15.03 -1.46 -5.56
N ILE A 80 -14.59 -2.43 -4.76
CA ILE A 80 -15.16 -2.70 -3.45
C ILE A 80 -14.57 -1.70 -2.43
N PRO A 81 -15.41 -0.98 -1.65
CA PRO A 81 -14.92 -0.13 -0.57
C PRO A 81 -14.07 -0.92 0.43
N PHE A 82 -12.91 -0.37 0.84
CA PHE A 82 -11.91 -1.07 1.63
C PHE A 82 -12.48 -1.76 2.88
N LEU A 83 -13.30 -1.06 3.69
CA LEU A 83 -13.89 -1.63 4.91
C LEU A 83 -14.78 -2.85 4.61
N ILE A 84 -15.54 -2.82 3.51
CA ILE A 84 -16.39 -3.93 3.10
C ILE A 84 -15.53 -5.11 2.63
N LEU A 85 -14.52 -4.83 1.80
CA LEU A 85 -13.58 -5.86 1.33
C LEU A 85 -12.87 -6.52 2.50
N MET A 86 -12.46 -5.74 3.50
CA MET A 86 -11.79 -6.26 4.70
C MET A 86 -12.68 -7.26 5.45
N ILE A 87 -13.96 -6.96 5.63
CA ILE A 87 -14.92 -7.87 6.28
C ILE A 87 -15.13 -9.13 5.44
N MET A 88 -15.24 -8.98 4.11
CA MET A 88 -15.38 -10.12 3.19
C MET A 88 -14.17 -11.07 3.22
N VAL A 89 -12.98 -10.54 3.49
CA VAL A 89 -11.71 -11.30 3.52
C VAL A 89 -11.42 -11.93 4.89
N PHE A 90 -12.19 -11.63 5.95
CA PHE A 90 -12.02 -12.23 7.28
C PHE A 90 -11.97 -13.77 7.30
N PRO A 91 -12.82 -14.52 6.55
CA PRO A 91 -12.70 -15.97 6.48
C PRO A 91 -11.32 -16.42 6.00
N LEU A 92 -10.73 -15.71 5.04
CA LEU A 92 -9.38 -15.97 4.53
C LEU A 92 -8.32 -15.66 5.60
N SER A 93 -8.46 -14.55 6.35
CA SER A 93 -7.58 -14.22 7.48
C SER A 93 -7.61 -15.33 8.53
N ARG A 94 -8.80 -15.83 8.86
CA ARG A 94 -8.96 -16.94 9.80
C ARG A 94 -8.30 -18.23 9.32
N LEU A 95 -8.37 -18.50 8.01
CA LEU A 95 -7.75 -19.68 7.41
C LEU A 95 -6.21 -19.60 7.46
N ILE A 96 -5.63 -18.44 7.18
CA ILE A 96 -4.17 -18.24 7.06
C ILE A 96 -3.52 -17.97 8.42
N ILE A 97 -4.12 -17.10 9.23
CA ILE A 97 -3.55 -16.59 10.50
C ILE A 97 -4.17 -17.29 11.72
N GLY A 98 -5.34 -17.93 11.56
CA GLY A 98 -6.07 -18.57 12.66
C GLY A 98 -7.04 -17.65 13.42
N THR A 99 -7.02 -16.33 13.16
CA THR A 99 -7.88 -15.33 13.79
C THR A 99 -8.35 -14.28 12.80
N THR A 100 -9.46 -13.60 13.12
CA THR A 100 -9.98 -12.45 12.36
C THR A 100 -9.73 -11.13 13.08
N VAL A 101 -9.26 -11.16 14.33
CA VAL A 101 -9.05 -10.00 15.18
C VAL A 101 -7.57 -9.85 15.51
N GLY A 102 -7.13 -8.62 15.68
CA GLY A 102 -5.75 -8.28 16.02
C GLY A 102 -4.94 -7.78 14.82
N THR A 103 -3.81 -7.21 15.13
CA THR A 103 -2.95 -6.49 14.19
C THR A 103 -2.46 -7.37 13.04
N THR A 104 -2.04 -8.60 13.33
CA THR A 104 -1.58 -9.56 12.31
C THR A 104 -2.68 -10.03 11.37
N ALA A 105 -3.90 -10.19 11.89
CA ALA A 105 -5.05 -10.64 11.09
C ALA A 105 -5.43 -9.62 10.00
N THR A 106 -5.10 -8.34 10.19
CA THR A 106 -5.39 -7.27 9.23
C THR A 106 -4.46 -7.27 8.02
N ILE A 107 -3.31 -7.95 8.08
CA ILE A 107 -2.35 -8.02 6.97
C ILE A 107 -2.99 -8.67 5.74
N VAL A 108 -3.73 -9.77 5.92
CA VAL A 108 -4.35 -10.50 4.79
C VAL A 108 -5.32 -9.62 4.00
N PRO A 109 -6.34 -8.98 4.62
CA PRO A 109 -7.23 -8.10 3.87
C PRO A 109 -6.54 -6.84 3.33
N LEU A 110 -5.52 -6.31 4.00
CA LEU A 110 -4.72 -5.21 3.46
C LEU A 110 -4.00 -5.60 2.18
N VAL A 111 -3.40 -6.79 2.14
CA VAL A 111 -2.75 -7.31 0.93
C VAL A 111 -3.76 -7.54 -0.18
N VAL A 112 -4.92 -8.15 0.12
CA VAL A 112 -5.97 -8.42 -0.87
C VAL A 112 -6.53 -7.11 -1.47
N ALA A 113 -6.68 -6.07 -0.67
CA ALA A 113 -7.11 -4.75 -1.15
C ALA A 113 -6.03 -4.04 -1.97
N ALA A 114 -4.77 -4.22 -1.59
CA ALA A 114 -3.66 -3.44 -2.14
C ALA A 114 -3.05 -4.04 -3.42
N PHE A 115 -2.97 -5.37 -3.57
CA PHE A 115 -2.28 -5.94 -4.74
C PHE A 115 -2.91 -5.56 -6.08
N PRO A 116 -4.26 -5.40 -6.24
CA PRO A 116 -4.83 -4.97 -7.50
C PRO A 116 -4.53 -3.49 -7.80
N PHE A 117 -4.45 -2.69 -6.74
CA PHE A 117 -4.03 -1.29 -6.83
C PHE A 117 -2.56 -1.19 -7.25
N VAL A 118 -1.66 -1.96 -6.60
CA VAL A 118 -0.25 -2.03 -6.97
C VAL A 118 -0.08 -2.51 -8.42
N ALA A 119 -0.84 -3.52 -8.86
CA ALA A 119 -0.78 -4.00 -10.24
C ALA A 119 -1.06 -2.88 -11.27
N ARG A 120 -2.04 -2.01 -10.99
CA ARG A 120 -2.35 -0.86 -11.84
C ARG A 120 -1.27 0.24 -11.78
N LEU A 121 -0.67 0.45 -10.63
CA LEU A 121 0.46 1.37 -10.50
C LEU A 121 1.68 0.89 -11.29
N VAL A 122 1.97 -0.41 -11.22
CA VAL A 122 3.04 -1.04 -12.02
C VAL A 122 2.73 -0.95 -13.51
N GLU A 123 1.50 -1.26 -13.91
CA GLU A 123 1.05 -1.09 -15.29
C GLU A 123 1.30 0.36 -15.78
N SER A 124 0.91 1.35 -14.99
CA SER A 124 1.13 2.77 -15.32
C SER A 124 2.62 3.07 -15.51
N SER A 125 3.47 2.62 -14.58
CA SER A 125 4.93 2.84 -14.67
C SER A 125 5.55 2.20 -15.90
N LEU A 126 5.14 0.98 -16.26
CA LEU A 126 5.68 0.28 -17.43
C LEU A 126 5.23 0.87 -18.76
N ARG A 127 4.05 1.52 -18.79
CA ARG A 127 3.56 2.24 -19.98
C ARG A 127 4.30 3.55 -20.26
N GLU A 128 5.09 4.06 -19.32
CA GLU A 128 5.94 5.24 -19.49
C GLU A 128 7.24 4.91 -20.26
N VAL A 129 7.57 3.63 -20.43
CA VAL A 129 8.77 3.21 -21.18
C VAL A 129 8.56 3.51 -22.66
N ASP A 130 9.56 4.18 -23.27
CA ASP A 130 9.50 4.54 -24.69
C ASP A 130 9.40 3.27 -25.57
N PRO A 131 8.36 3.16 -26.41
CA PRO A 131 8.18 2.02 -27.31
C PRO A 131 9.38 1.79 -28.23
N ASN A 132 10.10 2.84 -28.62
CA ASN A 132 11.28 2.71 -29.49
C ASN A 132 12.41 1.91 -28.82
N ILE A 133 12.57 2.02 -27.51
CA ILE A 133 13.56 1.24 -26.75
C ILE A 133 13.19 -0.25 -26.77
N ILE A 134 11.90 -0.56 -26.65
CA ILE A 134 11.37 -1.92 -26.71
C ILE A 134 11.57 -2.49 -28.11
N GLU A 135 11.25 -1.73 -29.16
CA GLU A 135 11.44 -2.12 -30.58
C GLU A 135 12.90 -2.36 -30.92
N ALA A 136 13.81 -1.48 -30.45
CA ALA A 136 15.24 -1.66 -30.60
C ALA A 136 15.73 -2.97 -29.97
N ALA A 137 15.27 -3.29 -28.75
CA ALA A 137 15.62 -4.54 -28.10
C ALA A 137 15.08 -5.78 -28.85
N GLN A 138 13.87 -5.69 -29.41
CA GLN A 138 13.30 -6.75 -30.26
C GLN A 138 14.12 -6.95 -31.52
N SER A 139 14.52 -5.85 -32.17
CA SER A 139 15.35 -5.88 -33.40
C SER A 139 16.74 -6.49 -33.17
N MET A 140 17.25 -6.40 -31.93
CA MET A 140 18.48 -7.06 -31.51
C MET A 140 18.30 -8.55 -31.14
N GLY A 141 17.09 -9.10 -31.27
CA GLY A 141 16.80 -10.49 -30.99
C GLY A 141 16.62 -10.81 -29.49
N ALA A 142 16.33 -9.81 -28.66
CA ALA A 142 16.07 -10.05 -27.25
C ALA A 142 14.77 -10.86 -27.03
N THR A 143 14.81 -11.83 -26.13
CA THR A 143 13.61 -12.62 -25.75
C THR A 143 12.64 -11.77 -24.94
N PRO A 144 11.33 -12.11 -24.91
CA PRO A 144 10.33 -11.37 -24.12
C PRO A 144 10.74 -11.17 -22.66
N MET A 145 11.28 -12.20 -22.02
CA MET A 145 11.73 -12.11 -20.62
C MET A 145 12.94 -11.20 -20.44
N GLN A 146 13.86 -11.16 -21.43
CA GLN A 146 14.98 -10.23 -21.42
C GLN A 146 14.50 -8.79 -21.57
N ILE A 147 13.51 -8.53 -22.43
CA ILE A 147 12.93 -7.20 -22.60
C ILE A 147 12.26 -6.74 -21.31
N ILE A 148 11.45 -7.59 -20.68
CA ILE A 148 10.78 -7.26 -19.41
C ILE A 148 11.81 -6.97 -18.31
N CYS A 149 12.76 -7.90 -18.07
CA CYS A 149 13.65 -7.81 -16.92
C CYS A 149 14.84 -6.86 -17.12
N LYS A 150 15.32 -6.66 -18.36
CA LYS A 150 16.54 -5.87 -18.64
C LYS A 150 16.24 -4.51 -19.26
N VAL A 151 15.03 -4.29 -19.77
CA VAL A 151 14.64 -3.03 -20.42
C VAL A 151 13.47 -2.39 -19.68
N MET A 152 12.28 -3.01 -19.67
CA MET A 152 11.05 -2.39 -19.16
C MET A 152 11.14 -2.09 -17.66
N ILE A 153 11.47 -3.07 -16.84
CA ILE A 153 11.55 -2.87 -15.37
C ILE A 153 12.66 -1.88 -15.00
N PRO A 154 13.93 -2.00 -15.49
CA PRO A 154 14.98 -1.07 -15.14
C PRO A 154 14.73 0.37 -15.59
N GLU A 155 14.11 0.57 -16.77
CA GLU A 155 13.78 1.91 -17.27
C GLU A 155 12.67 2.58 -16.47
N SER A 156 11.73 1.80 -15.94
CA SER A 156 10.60 2.29 -15.13
C SER A 156 10.89 2.39 -13.62
N VAL A 157 12.11 2.05 -13.16
CA VAL A 157 12.45 2.06 -11.70
C VAL A 157 12.09 3.39 -11.00
N PRO A 158 12.37 4.58 -11.54
CA PRO A 158 12.00 5.83 -10.87
C PRO A 158 10.50 5.95 -10.64
N SER A 159 9.69 5.69 -11.67
CA SER A 159 8.22 5.70 -11.62
C SER A 159 7.68 4.60 -10.70
N LEU A 160 8.25 3.39 -10.75
CA LEU A 160 7.88 2.29 -9.85
C LEU A 160 8.11 2.65 -8.38
N LEU A 161 9.25 3.24 -8.03
CA LEU A 161 9.55 3.67 -6.65
C LEU A 161 8.57 4.73 -6.16
N GLN A 162 8.22 5.69 -7.03
CA GLN A 162 7.21 6.70 -6.69
C GLN A 162 5.84 6.06 -6.48
N ASN A 163 5.43 5.16 -7.35
CA ASN A 163 4.16 4.46 -7.27
C ASN A 163 4.10 3.50 -6.06
N PHE A 164 5.19 2.84 -5.70
CA PHE A 164 5.25 2.03 -4.47
C PHE A 164 5.18 2.89 -3.21
N THR A 165 5.70 4.13 -3.26
CA THR A 165 5.52 5.10 -2.16
C THR A 165 4.05 5.49 -2.01
N ILE A 166 3.34 5.74 -3.11
CA ILE A 166 1.90 5.99 -3.10
C ILE A 166 1.15 4.77 -2.53
N ALA A 167 1.51 3.56 -2.94
CA ALA A 167 0.91 2.34 -2.40
C ALA A 167 1.13 2.22 -0.89
N LEU A 168 2.35 2.46 -0.41
CA LEU A 168 2.73 2.41 1.00
C LEU A 168 1.88 3.37 1.86
N THR A 169 1.78 4.63 1.44
CA THR A 169 1.00 5.65 2.16
C THR A 169 -0.51 5.37 2.12
N THR A 170 -1.01 4.81 1.02
CA THR A 170 -2.41 4.36 0.90
C THR A 170 -2.70 3.19 1.84
N ILE A 171 -1.81 2.19 1.90
CA ILE A 171 -1.95 1.03 2.79
C ILE A 171 -1.87 1.47 4.26
N LEU A 172 -1.04 2.48 4.61
CA LEU A 172 -1.03 3.08 5.94
C LEU A 172 -2.40 3.66 6.30
N GLY A 173 -3.04 4.39 5.39
CA GLY A 173 -4.40 4.88 5.58
C GLY A 173 -5.42 3.75 5.78
N TYR A 174 -5.34 2.67 5.01
CA TYR A 174 -6.17 1.48 5.18
C TYR A 174 -5.92 0.78 6.52
N SER A 175 -4.65 0.69 6.95
CA SER A 175 -4.30 0.11 8.25
C SER A 175 -4.89 0.91 9.42
N ALA A 176 -4.96 2.23 9.31
CA ALA A 176 -5.63 3.07 10.30
C ALA A 176 -7.14 2.79 10.37
N MET A 177 -7.81 2.58 9.23
CA MET A 177 -9.23 2.20 9.18
C MET A 177 -9.49 0.82 9.79
N SER A 178 -8.52 -0.10 9.74
CA SER A 178 -8.66 -1.44 10.33
C SER A 178 -8.89 -1.41 11.84
N GLY A 179 -8.50 -0.32 12.50
CA GLY A 179 -8.78 -0.08 13.92
C GLY A 179 -10.27 -0.15 14.29
N ILE A 180 -11.19 0.18 13.38
CA ILE A 180 -12.65 0.11 13.60
C ILE A 180 -13.12 -1.32 13.84
N ILE A 181 -12.52 -2.30 13.18
CA ILE A 181 -12.96 -3.69 13.12
C ILE A 181 -11.99 -4.65 13.82
N GLY A 182 -11.33 -4.16 14.86
CA GLY A 182 -10.51 -4.99 15.74
C GLY A 182 -9.06 -5.14 15.31
N GLY A 183 -8.57 -4.31 14.38
CA GLY A 183 -7.16 -4.16 14.09
C GLY A 183 -6.38 -3.51 15.24
N GLY A 184 -5.10 -3.23 15.01
CA GLY A 184 -4.22 -2.55 15.98
C GLY A 184 -3.68 -1.22 15.46
N GLY A 185 -2.62 -0.74 16.10
CA GLY A 185 -1.87 0.43 15.68
C GLY A 185 -2.46 1.78 16.07
N LEU A 186 -1.88 2.84 15.53
CA LEU A 186 -2.28 4.22 15.84
C LEU A 186 -3.72 4.54 15.45
N GLY A 187 -4.23 3.92 14.37
CA GLY A 187 -5.62 4.08 13.95
C GLY A 187 -6.60 3.58 15.01
N LYS A 188 -6.29 2.45 15.66
CA LYS A 188 -7.10 1.95 16.78
C LYS A 188 -7.10 2.93 17.94
N ILE A 189 -5.94 3.48 18.33
CA ILE A 189 -5.88 4.50 19.40
C ILE A 189 -6.76 5.71 19.04
N ALA A 190 -6.64 6.22 17.80
CA ALA A 190 -7.42 7.36 17.37
C ALA A 190 -8.94 7.11 17.48
N ILE A 191 -9.40 5.92 17.10
CA ILE A 191 -10.81 5.54 17.13
C ILE A 191 -11.27 5.26 18.55
N ASP A 192 -10.55 4.44 19.33
CA ASP A 192 -10.91 4.06 20.69
C ASP A 192 -11.02 5.29 21.60
N TYR A 193 -10.02 6.18 21.54
CA TYR A 193 -10.03 7.38 22.37
C TYR A 193 -10.91 8.49 21.80
N GLY A 194 -10.90 8.71 20.48
CA GLY A 194 -11.63 9.81 19.86
C GLY A 194 -13.12 9.53 19.73
N TYR A 195 -13.49 8.40 19.14
CA TYR A 195 -14.90 8.07 18.84
C TYR A 195 -15.64 7.43 20.01
N TYR A 196 -15.03 6.43 20.67
CA TYR A 196 -15.73 5.71 21.74
C TYR A 196 -15.61 6.38 23.10
N ARG A 197 -14.50 7.06 23.41
CA ARG A 197 -14.26 7.65 24.74
C ARG A 197 -14.31 9.18 24.74
N TYR A 198 -14.46 9.82 23.59
CA TYR A 198 -14.49 11.29 23.44
C TYR A 198 -13.25 12.01 23.99
N LYS A 199 -12.09 11.33 24.02
CA LYS A 199 -10.79 11.85 24.47
C LYS A 199 -10.00 12.41 23.30
N TYR A 200 -10.43 13.59 22.84
CA TYR A 200 -9.92 14.19 21.61
C TYR A 200 -8.43 14.51 21.62
N LEU A 201 -7.83 14.83 22.79
CA LEU A 201 -6.41 15.16 22.88
C LEU A 201 -5.54 13.94 22.52
N VAL A 202 -5.92 12.75 23.00
CA VAL A 202 -5.23 11.48 22.66
C VAL A 202 -5.44 11.13 21.18
N MET A 203 -6.66 11.34 20.66
CA MET A 203 -6.93 11.16 19.24
C MET A 203 -6.06 12.07 18.36
N PHE A 204 -5.97 13.36 18.67
CA PHE A 204 -5.13 14.30 17.92
C PHE A 204 -3.66 13.90 17.96
N ALA A 205 -3.15 13.46 19.10
CA ALA A 205 -1.78 12.95 19.20
C ALA A 205 -1.55 11.73 18.28
N ALA A 206 -2.49 10.79 18.24
CA ALA A 206 -2.41 9.63 17.34
C ALA A 206 -2.45 10.05 15.86
N VAL A 207 -3.32 11.00 15.50
CA VAL A 207 -3.40 11.55 14.13
C VAL A 207 -2.11 12.27 13.74
N MET A 208 -1.54 13.08 14.64
CA MET A 208 -0.26 13.76 14.38
C MET A 208 0.87 12.77 14.14
N LEU A 209 0.93 11.67 14.89
CA LEU A 209 1.91 10.61 14.66
C LEU A 209 1.70 9.88 13.34
N LEU A 210 0.43 9.63 12.94
CA LEU A 210 0.13 9.08 11.61
C LEU A 210 0.61 10.01 10.49
N ILE A 211 0.36 11.32 10.61
CA ILE A 211 0.85 12.33 9.65
C ILE A 211 2.38 12.29 9.56
N ILE A 212 3.08 12.25 10.69
CA ILE A 212 4.54 12.19 10.73
C ILE A 212 5.04 10.92 10.03
N LEU A 213 4.43 9.76 10.29
CA LEU A 213 4.80 8.51 9.61
C LEU A 213 4.59 8.57 8.09
N VAL A 214 3.45 9.13 7.65
CA VAL A 214 3.18 9.34 6.22
C VAL A 214 4.26 10.24 5.61
N GLN A 215 4.60 11.37 6.25
CA GLN A 215 5.62 12.30 5.75
C GLN A 215 7.02 11.65 5.67
N ILE A 216 7.37 10.82 6.64
CA ILE A 216 8.63 10.07 6.61
C ILE A 216 8.66 9.12 5.41
N PHE A 217 7.62 8.30 5.23
CA PHE A 217 7.56 7.36 4.11
C PHE A 217 7.53 8.07 2.77
N GLN A 218 6.76 9.16 2.65
CA GLN A 218 6.67 9.96 1.44
C GLN A 218 8.03 10.59 1.08
N SER A 219 8.71 11.21 2.05
CA SER A 219 10.02 11.83 1.85
C SER A 219 11.08 10.82 1.43
N LEU A 220 11.13 9.67 2.12
CA LEU A 220 12.09 8.60 1.80
C LEU A 220 11.83 8.04 0.40
N GLY A 221 10.57 7.75 0.06
CA GLY A 221 10.22 7.20 -1.24
C GLY A 221 10.50 8.17 -2.38
N THR A 222 10.12 9.45 -2.23
CA THR A 222 10.43 10.49 -3.23
C THR A 222 11.94 10.68 -3.39
N HIS A 223 12.71 10.67 -2.30
CA HIS A 223 14.16 10.76 -2.37
C HIS A 223 14.78 9.58 -3.13
N LEU A 224 14.32 8.37 -2.88
CA LEU A 224 14.79 7.16 -3.57
C LEU A 224 14.43 7.20 -5.07
N ALA A 225 13.21 7.61 -5.40
CA ALA A 225 12.75 7.76 -6.78
C ALA A 225 13.60 8.77 -7.54
N THR A 226 13.80 9.98 -6.99
CA THR A 226 14.62 11.04 -7.59
C THR A 226 16.08 10.62 -7.75
N LYS A 227 16.66 9.93 -6.77
CA LYS A 227 18.04 9.42 -6.84
C LYS A 227 18.22 8.35 -7.92
N SER A 228 17.17 7.56 -8.18
CA SER A 228 17.17 6.51 -9.21
C SER A 228 16.95 7.07 -10.62
N ASP A 229 16.43 8.29 -10.75
CA ASP A 229 16.17 8.89 -12.05
C ASP A 229 17.48 9.38 -12.69
N LYS A 230 17.90 8.64 -13.72
CA LYS A 230 19.09 8.95 -14.51
C LYS A 230 18.92 10.20 -15.39
N ARG A 231 17.67 10.59 -15.69
CA ARG A 231 17.35 11.73 -16.55
C ARG A 231 17.60 13.06 -15.83
N LEU A 232 17.57 13.05 -14.50
CA LEU A 232 17.84 14.22 -13.65
C LEU A 232 19.34 14.40 -13.33
N LYS A 233 20.17 13.41 -13.64
CA LYS A 233 21.63 13.51 -13.49
C LYS A 233 22.25 14.12 -14.75
N LYS A 234 22.07 15.44 -14.89
CA LYS A 234 22.85 16.26 -15.83
C LYS A 234 23.99 16.93 -15.09
#